data_0611c421204686324a985874bd3cba1d
#
_entry.id   0611c421204686324a985874bd3cba1d
#
_cell.length_a   1.000
_cell.length_b   1.000
_cell.length_c   1.000
_cell.angle_alpha   90.00
_cell.angle_beta   90.00
_cell.angle_gamma   90.00
#
_symmetry.space_group_name_H-M   'P 1'
#
loop_
_entity.id
_entity.type
_entity.pdbx_description
1 polymer ?
#
loop_
_entity_poly.entity_id
_entity_poly.type
_entity_poly.pdbx_seq_one_letter_code
_entity_poly.pdbx_strand_id
1 'polypeptide(L)'
;MWVSEREKREAKQYDAYSYLRIADPSELVRLSSNEYCLRSHDSFKISQKNGMWLWYWYSRNFGGRSAIDYLIKVKGYSFVDAVKEVNRVMKGMSPSFFIEEKEEKKFKLPPKSNNSEHVVRYLCSRGIDKNIVQELVDANMIFQNKKHLSVVFVGIDDNGKPAHAAYRSTGDGSAVKGDYTGSNKEYAFRIERDKAETVRVFESAIDLLSYMTLCKIWRKDCSTESLISTAGISASRTDEIKLPLALSRYLEKHPETETILLHFDNDAAGRKCAEQIKYKLRNDFRVKSIMPKQGKDYNEYLQITRQQARENMLENSR
;
A
#
# COMPACT_ATOMS: atom_id res chain seq x y z
N MET A 1 -5.32 10.14 23.54
CA MET A 1 -6.74 10.58 23.44
C MET A 1 -7.13 10.41 21.96
N TRP A 2 -8.28 9.81 21.66
CA TRP A 2 -8.67 9.40 20.29
C TRP A 2 -9.77 10.32 19.74
N VAL A 3 -9.90 10.47 18.42
CA VAL A 3 -10.99 11.18 17.74
C VAL A 3 -11.70 10.22 16.78
N SER A 4 -13.03 10.25 16.77
CA SER A 4 -13.88 9.40 15.94
C SER A 4 -13.77 9.75 14.45
N GLU A 5 -14.13 8.82 13.57
CA GLU A 5 -14.16 9.08 12.12
C GLU A 5 -15.15 10.21 11.75
N ARG A 6 -16.24 10.35 12.52
CA ARG A 6 -17.17 11.45 12.37
C ARG A 6 -16.50 12.80 12.65
N GLU A 7 -15.81 12.94 13.79
CA GLU A 7 -15.09 14.18 14.14
C GLU A 7 -14.01 14.53 13.11
N LYS A 8 -13.29 13.53 12.60
CA LYS A 8 -12.30 13.71 11.52
C LYS A 8 -12.94 14.22 10.23
N ARG A 9 -14.10 13.68 9.86
CA ARG A 9 -14.84 14.10 8.65
C ARG A 9 -15.36 15.54 8.80
N GLU A 10 -15.95 15.86 9.91
CA GLU A 10 -16.45 17.20 10.21
C GLU A 10 -15.32 18.24 10.12
N ALA A 11 -14.21 18.01 10.79
CA ALA A 11 -13.07 18.93 10.77
C ALA A 11 -12.41 19.08 9.37
N LYS A 12 -12.40 18.03 8.57
CA LYS A 12 -11.82 18.07 7.21
C LYS A 12 -12.59 18.96 6.22
N GLN A 13 -13.80 19.36 6.52
CA GLN A 13 -14.65 20.17 5.65
C GLN A 13 -14.36 21.68 5.74
N TYR A 14 -13.43 22.09 6.59
CA TYR A 14 -13.07 23.48 6.77
C TYR A 14 -11.68 23.79 6.22
N ASP A 15 -11.61 24.84 5.39
CA ASP A 15 -10.34 25.38 4.92
C ASP A 15 -9.68 26.31 5.96
N ALA A 16 -8.41 26.61 5.75
CA ALA A 16 -7.64 27.43 6.68
C ALA A 16 -8.13 28.91 6.72
N TYR A 17 -8.67 29.45 5.62
CA TYR A 17 -9.21 30.79 5.58
C TYR A 17 -10.46 30.92 6.46
N SER A 18 -11.41 30.00 6.27
CA SER A 18 -12.65 29.97 7.06
C SER A 18 -12.38 29.78 8.55
N TYR A 19 -11.42 28.92 8.88
CA TYR A 19 -10.98 28.73 10.26
C TYR A 19 -10.37 30.04 10.85
N LEU A 20 -9.39 30.65 10.16
CA LEU A 20 -8.68 31.82 10.63
C LEU A 20 -9.61 33.04 10.80
N ARG A 21 -10.62 33.20 9.95
CA ARG A 21 -11.63 34.24 10.10
C ARG A 21 -12.37 34.21 11.44
N ILE A 22 -12.43 33.06 12.07
CA ILE A 22 -13.14 32.89 13.35
C ILE A 22 -12.14 32.77 14.50
N ALA A 23 -11.09 31.95 14.33
CA ALA A 23 -10.13 31.65 15.38
C ALA A 23 -9.18 32.84 15.65
N ASP A 24 -8.72 33.51 14.60
CA ASP A 24 -7.77 34.63 14.69
C ASP A 24 -7.91 35.59 13.51
N PRO A 25 -9.00 36.35 13.46
CA PRO A 25 -9.25 37.28 12.35
C PRO A 25 -8.21 38.41 12.27
N SER A 26 -7.53 38.75 13.36
CA SER A 26 -6.49 39.79 13.40
C SER A 26 -5.22 39.39 12.65
N GLU A 27 -4.99 38.09 12.48
CA GLU A 27 -3.86 37.56 11.73
C GLU A 27 -4.05 37.65 10.20
N LEU A 28 -5.29 37.79 9.72
CA LEU A 28 -5.60 37.88 8.29
C LEU A 28 -5.45 39.33 7.77
N VAL A 29 -4.46 39.54 6.91
CA VAL A 29 -4.27 40.82 6.18
C VAL A 29 -4.74 40.62 4.75
N ARG A 30 -5.74 41.39 4.31
CA ARG A 30 -6.27 41.32 2.95
C ARG A 30 -5.32 42.00 1.97
N LEU A 31 -4.96 41.29 0.90
CA LEU A 31 -4.11 41.79 -0.19
C LEU A 31 -4.95 42.16 -1.43
N SER A 32 -5.98 41.36 -1.73
CA SER A 32 -6.91 41.58 -2.84
C SER A 32 -8.29 41.00 -2.51
N SER A 33 -9.21 40.98 -3.47
CA SER A 33 -10.52 40.33 -3.31
C SER A 33 -10.40 38.84 -3.00
N ASN A 34 -9.36 38.18 -3.54
CA ASN A 34 -9.20 36.74 -3.52
C ASN A 34 -7.86 36.28 -2.88
N GLU A 35 -7.18 37.20 -2.14
CA GLU A 35 -5.89 36.88 -1.55
C GLU A 35 -5.71 37.57 -0.20
N TYR A 36 -5.15 36.83 0.75
CA TYR A 36 -4.76 37.26 2.09
C TYR A 36 -3.33 36.79 2.40
N CYS A 37 -2.70 37.41 3.38
CA CYS A 37 -1.48 36.88 4.03
C CYS A 37 -1.67 36.89 5.55
N LEU A 38 -0.76 36.19 6.26
CA LEU A 38 -0.71 36.34 7.70
C LEU A 38 0.05 37.61 8.09
N ARG A 39 -0.44 38.31 9.12
CA ARG A 39 0.24 39.48 9.69
C ARG A 39 1.62 39.12 10.20
N SER A 40 1.75 37.97 10.84
CA SER A 40 3.01 37.48 11.39
C SER A 40 3.98 36.97 10.30
N HIS A 41 3.48 36.64 9.10
CA HIS A 41 4.27 36.04 8.01
C HIS A 41 3.73 36.45 6.65
N ASP A 42 4.25 37.49 6.08
CA ASP A 42 3.82 38.03 4.77
C ASP A 42 4.06 37.08 3.58
N SER A 43 5.03 36.15 3.70
CA SER A 43 5.28 35.08 2.73
C SER A 43 4.29 33.92 2.81
N PHE A 44 3.42 33.88 3.82
CA PHE A 44 2.31 32.94 3.90
C PHE A 44 1.09 33.53 3.19
N LYS A 45 0.72 32.97 2.06
CA LYS A 45 -0.41 33.45 1.24
C LYS A 45 -1.58 32.50 1.33
N ILE A 46 -2.78 33.08 1.37
CA ILE A 46 -4.05 32.36 1.27
C ILE A 46 -4.76 32.92 0.05
N SER A 47 -4.99 32.11 -0.97
CA SER A 47 -5.60 32.53 -2.23
C SER A 47 -6.77 31.66 -2.64
N GLN A 48 -7.79 32.29 -3.23
CA GLN A 48 -8.93 31.58 -3.77
C GLN A 48 -8.70 31.22 -5.24
N LYS A 49 -8.79 29.92 -5.55
CA LYS A 49 -8.70 29.38 -6.92
C LYS A 49 -9.89 28.46 -7.18
N ASN A 50 -10.64 28.73 -8.23
CA ASN A 50 -11.84 27.95 -8.61
C ASN A 50 -12.83 27.77 -7.44
N GLY A 51 -13.10 28.83 -6.69
CA GLY A 51 -13.99 28.80 -5.53
C GLY A 51 -13.41 28.18 -4.26
N MET A 52 -12.21 27.67 -4.28
CA MET A 52 -11.55 27.00 -3.14
C MET A 52 -10.44 27.86 -2.57
N TRP A 53 -10.39 27.99 -1.24
CA TRP A 53 -9.29 28.62 -0.54
C TRP A 53 -8.14 27.64 -0.35
N LEU A 54 -6.94 28.06 -0.81
CA LEU A 54 -5.68 27.32 -0.66
C LEU A 54 -4.68 28.23 0.03
N TRP A 55 -3.77 27.65 0.80
CA TRP A 55 -2.68 28.40 1.41
C TRP A 55 -1.34 27.83 1.03
N TYR A 56 -0.34 28.71 0.95
CA TYR A 56 1.04 28.35 0.64
C TYR A 56 2.02 29.26 1.38
N TRP A 57 3.01 28.66 2.01
CA TRP A 57 4.08 29.38 2.70
C TRP A 57 5.33 29.40 1.83
N TYR A 58 5.51 30.49 1.07
CA TYR A 58 6.55 30.58 0.06
C TYR A 58 7.97 30.44 0.63
N SER A 59 8.27 31.07 1.77
CA SER A 59 9.61 30.99 2.37
C SER A 59 9.95 29.60 2.95
N ARG A 60 8.94 28.75 3.18
CA ARG A 60 9.11 27.38 3.70
C ARG A 60 8.76 26.29 2.70
N ASN A 61 8.32 26.67 1.50
CA ASN A 61 8.03 25.77 0.39
C ASN A 61 7.04 24.64 0.71
N PHE A 62 5.97 24.93 1.44
CA PHE A 62 4.87 24.00 1.67
C PHE A 62 3.53 24.73 1.76
N GLY A 63 2.45 23.97 1.56
CA GLY A 63 1.10 24.50 1.58
C GLY A 63 0.05 23.42 1.88
N GLY A 64 -1.20 23.83 1.76
CA GLY A 64 -2.32 22.97 2.01
C GLY A 64 -3.66 23.65 1.72
N ARG A 65 -4.74 22.97 2.10
CA ARG A 65 -6.11 23.48 1.97
C ARG A 65 -6.79 23.57 3.32
N SER A 66 -6.79 22.46 4.07
CA SER A 66 -7.60 22.31 5.27
C SER A 66 -7.08 23.10 6.47
N ALA A 67 -7.98 23.45 7.37
CA ALA A 67 -7.63 24.00 8.68
C ALA A 67 -6.74 23.03 9.49
N ILE A 68 -6.98 21.72 9.37
CA ILE A 68 -6.16 20.69 10.01
C ILE A 68 -4.72 20.77 9.52
N ASP A 69 -4.49 20.85 8.18
CA ASP A 69 -3.13 21.00 7.63
C ASP A 69 -2.42 22.25 8.15
N TYR A 70 -3.16 23.37 8.26
CA TYR A 70 -2.64 24.61 8.81
C TYR A 70 -2.22 24.43 10.28
N LEU A 71 -3.08 23.86 11.12
CA LEU A 71 -2.77 23.64 12.53
C LEU A 71 -1.58 22.71 12.73
N ILE A 72 -1.47 21.63 11.97
CA ILE A 72 -0.36 20.68 12.08
C ILE A 72 0.93 21.30 11.56
N LYS A 73 0.93 21.81 10.31
CA LYS A 73 2.16 22.21 9.62
C LYS A 73 2.69 23.59 10.06
N VAL A 74 1.79 24.48 10.48
CA VAL A 74 2.13 25.88 10.82
C VAL A 74 2.16 26.10 12.32
N LYS A 75 1.17 25.56 13.05
CA LYS A 75 1.03 25.76 14.50
C LYS A 75 1.59 24.59 15.34
N GLY A 76 2.02 23.50 14.72
CA GLY A 76 2.66 22.36 15.41
C GLY A 76 1.71 21.47 16.22
N TYR A 77 0.41 21.54 15.96
CA TYR A 77 -0.57 20.69 16.66
C TYR A 77 -0.39 19.20 16.30
N SER A 78 -0.70 18.31 17.24
CA SER A 78 -0.93 16.91 16.88
C SER A 78 -2.18 16.79 16.00
N PHE A 79 -2.28 15.71 15.20
CA PHE A 79 -3.47 15.50 14.38
C PHE A 79 -4.78 15.48 15.21
N VAL A 80 -4.73 14.83 16.36
CA VAL A 80 -5.89 14.73 17.28
C VAL A 80 -6.29 16.08 17.81
N ASP A 81 -5.32 16.90 18.25
CA ASP A 81 -5.60 18.23 18.79
C ASP A 81 -6.07 19.18 17.70
N ALA A 82 -5.51 19.10 16.50
CA ALA A 82 -5.97 19.88 15.34
C ALA A 82 -7.43 19.57 14.98
N VAL A 83 -7.82 18.28 14.96
CA VAL A 83 -9.21 17.87 14.70
C VAL A 83 -10.16 18.43 15.77
N LYS A 84 -9.80 18.32 17.04
CA LYS A 84 -10.61 18.85 18.15
C LYS A 84 -10.73 20.35 18.10
N GLU A 85 -9.64 21.04 17.83
CA GLU A 85 -9.61 22.50 17.76
C GLU A 85 -10.47 23.02 16.59
N VAL A 86 -10.34 22.44 15.40
CA VAL A 86 -11.19 22.82 14.26
C VAL A 86 -12.66 22.59 14.59
N ASN A 87 -13.04 21.44 15.13
CA ASN A 87 -14.43 21.16 15.49
C ASN A 87 -14.95 22.10 16.58
N ARG A 88 -14.11 22.48 17.55
CA ARG A 88 -14.45 23.42 18.60
C ARG A 88 -14.73 24.81 18.03
N VAL A 89 -13.85 25.32 17.18
CA VAL A 89 -13.94 26.68 16.62
C VAL A 89 -15.06 26.79 15.59
N MET A 90 -15.21 25.75 14.75
CA MET A 90 -16.15 25.72 13.63
C MET A 90 -17.54 25.20 14.02
N LYS A 91 -17.81 24.95 15.30
CA LYS A 91 -19.08 24.42 15.78
C LYS A 91 -20.26 25.35 15.35
N GLY A 92 -21.22 24.76 14.63
CA GLY A 92 -22.39 25.47 14.12
C GLY A 92 -22.15 26.27 12.83
N MET A 93 -20.95 26.25 12.26
CA MET A 93 -20.65 26.87 10.97
C MET A 93 -20.96 25.95 9.80
N SER A 94 -21.36 26.56 8.67
CA SER A 94 -21.50 25.82 7.43
C SER A 94 -20.13 25.35 6.92
N PRO A 95 -20.02 24.14 6.40
CA PRO A 95 -18.79 23.64 5.80
C PRO A 95 -18.27 24.57 4.70
N SER A 96 -16.97 24.79 4.65
CA SER A 96 -16.31 25.56 3.58
C SER A 96 -16.36 24.85 2.24
N PHE A 97 -16.46 23.53 2.29
CA PHE A 97 -16.64 22.66 1.14
C PHE A 97 -17.19 21.30 1.61
N PHE A 98 -18.00 20.70 0.78
CA PHE A 98 -18.44 19.33 1.01
C PHE A 98 -17.35 18.39 0.52
N ILE A 99 -16.94 17.48 1.39
CA ILE A 99 -16.21 16.30 0.95
C ILE A 99 -17.31 15.41 0.38
N GLU A 100 -17.38 15.30 -0.96
CA GLU A 100 -18.17 14.24 -1.56
C GLU A 100 -17.73 12.94 -0.86
N GLU A 101 -18.67 12.27 -0.20
CA GLU A 101 -18.44 10.90 0.20
C GLU A 101 -18.07 10.18 -1.09
N LYS A 102 -16.80 9.85 -1.25
CA LYS A 102 -16.45 8.86 -2.26
C LYS A 102 -17.24 7.64 -1.83
N GLU A 103 -18.33 7.36 -2.54
CA GLU A 103 -19.00 6.07 -2.41
C GLU A 103 -17.90 5.04 -2.36
N GLU A 104 -17.83 4.26 -1.28
CA GLU A 104 -16.91 3.14 -1.21
C GLU A 104 -17.19 2.31 -2.44
N LYS A 105 -16.34 2.46 -3.44
CA LYS A 105 -16.52 1.77 -4.72
C LYS A 105 -16.49 0.30 -4.38
N LYS A 106 -17.65 -0.34 -4.40
CA LYS A 106 -17.78 -1.77 -4.13
C LYS A 106 -16.83 -2.52 -5.04
N PHE A 107 -15.98 -3.33 -4.44
CA PHE A 107 -15.06 -4.17 -5.19
C PHE A 107 -15.84 -5.05 -6.17
N LYS A 108 -15.38 -5.06 -7.41
CA LYS A 108 -15.85 -5.99 -8.44
C LYS A 108 -14.64 -6.63 -9.09
N LEU A 109 -14.62 -7.96 -9.06
CA LEU A 109 -13.61 -8.71 -9.78
C LEU A 109 -13.67 -8.35 -11.28
N PRO A 110 -12.53 -8.05 -11.92
CA PRO A 110 -12.51 -7.74 -13.34
C PRO A 110 -12.94 -8.95 -14.20
N PRO A 111 -13.47 -8.72 -15.40
CA PRO A 111 -13.92 -9.81 -16.27
C PRO A 111 -12.77 -10.74 -16.64
N LYS A 112 -12.98 -12.04 -16.37
CA LYS A 112 -12.03 -13.10 -16.68
C LYS A 112 -12.10 -13.47 -18.16
N SER A 113 -10.96 -13.71 -18.80
CA SER A 113 -10.86 -14.34 -20.11
C SER A 113 -11.19 -15.83 -20.03
N ASN A 114 -11.72 -16.39 -21.11
CA ASN A 114 -11.95 -17.84 -21.21
C ASN A 114 -10.63 -18.64 -21.35
N ASN A 115 -9.53 -17.97 -21.61
CA ASN A 115 -8.22 -18.53 -21.84
C ASN A 115 -7.19 -17.82 -20.92
N SER A 116 -6.29 -18.55 -20.30
CA SER A 116 -5.20 -18.06 -19.45
C SER A 116 -3.81 -18.29 -20.04
N GLU A 117 -3.70 -18.76 -21.30
CA GLU A 117 -2.42 -19.11 -21.92
C GLU A 117 -1.41 -17.97 -21.94
N HIS A 118 -1.87 -16.75 -22.25
CA HIS A 118 -1.01 -15.58 -22.28
C HIS A 118 -0.42 -15.27 -20.90
N VAL A 119 -1.22 -15.38 -19.85
CA VAL A 119 -0.81 -15.17 -18.47
C VAL A 119 0.15 -16.27 -18.03
N VAL A 120 -0.12 -17.54 -18.33
CA VAL A 120 0.78 -18.64 -18.05
C VAL A 120 2.12 -18.42 -18.75
N ARG A 121 2.10 -18.09 -20.05
CA ARG A 121 3.32 -17.79 -20.81
C ARG A 121 4.12 -16.64 -20.20
N TYR A 122 3.44 -15.55 -19.84
CA TYR A 122 4.07 -14.39 -19.19
C TYR A 122 4.73 -14.75 -17.87
N LEU A 123 4.04 -15.45 -16.97
CA LEU A 123 4.61 -15.85 -15.68
C LEU A 123 5.77 -16.85 -15.85
N CYS A 124 5.66 -17.77 -16.78
CA CYS A 124 6.75 -18.68 -17.14
C CYS A 124 7.97 -17.96 -17.73
N SER A 125 7.77 -16.93 -18.56
CA SER A 125 8.87 -16.11 -19.10
C SER A 125 9.62 -15.34 -18.00
N ARG A 126 8.95 -15.06 -16.88
CA ARG A 126 9.57 -14.50 -15.68
C ARG A 126 10.26 -15.55 -14.80
N GLY A 127 10.36 -16.79 -15.26
CA GLY A 127 11.03 -17.89 -14.58
C GLY A 127 10.14 -18.68 -13.62
N ILE A 128 8.90 -18.32 -13.40
CA ILE A 128 7.99 -19.02 -12.48
C ILE A 128 7.65 -20.41 -13.03
N ASP A 129 7.58 -21.39 -12.13
CA ASP A 129 7.30 -22.80 -12.50
C ASP A 129 5.89 -22.95 -13.07
N LYS A 130 5.77 -23.64 -14.20
CA LYS A 130 4.50 -23.81 -14.92
C LYS A 130 3.43 -24.51 -14.08
N ASN A 131 3.81 -25.51 -13.29
CA ASN A 131 2.85 -26.27 -12.48
C ASN A 131 2.28 -25.39 -11.37
N ILE A 132 3.11 -24.57 -10.71
CA ILE A 132 2.65 -23.60 -9.71
C ILE A 132 1.64 -22.61 -10.34
N VAL A 133 1.96 -22.08 -11.52
CA VAL A 133 1.04 -21.16 -12.21
C VAL A 133 -0.27 -21.87 -12.59
N GLN A 134 -0.21 -23.07 -13.11
CA GLN A 134 -1.38 -23.82 -13.54
C GLN A 134 -2.30 -24.15 -12.36
N GLU A 135 -1.76 -24.65 -11.26
CA GLU A 135 -2.50 -24.92 -10.01
C GLU A 135 -3.29 -23.69 -9.54
N LEU A 136 -2.67 -22.51 -9.58
CA LEU A 136 -3.31 -21.25 -9.14
C LEU A 136 -4.32 -20.72 -10.16
N VAL A 137 -4.12 -21.00 -11.44
CA VAL A 137 -5.11 -20.69 -12.50
C VAL A 137 -6.34 -21.57 -12.34
N ASP A 138 -6.16 -22.87 -12.09
CA ASP A 138 -7.24 -23.84 -11.90
C ASP A 138 -8.02 -23.55 -10.60
N ALA A 139 -7.33 -23.07 -9.56
CA ALA A 139 -7.92 -22.58 -8.31
C ALA A 139 -8.60 -21.19 -8.44
N ASN A 140 -8.60 -20.58 -9.62
CA ASN A 140 -9.08 -19.21 -9.86
C ASN A 140 -8.41 -18.11 -9.02
N MET A 141 -7.26 -18.37 -8.46
CA MET A 141 -6.45 -17.37 -7.74
C MET A 141 -5.64 -16.49 -8.68
N ILE A 142 -5.37 -16.98 -9.90
CA ILE A 142 -4.74 -16.22 -10.98
C ILE A 142 -5.58 -16.38 -12.24
N PHE A 143 -5.79 -15.28 -12.97
CA PHE A 143 -6.45 -15.36 -14.27
C PHE A 143 -6.02 -14.23 -15.21
N GLN A 144 -6.36 -14.38 -16.48
CA GLN A 144 -6.17 -13.37 -17.52
C GLN A 144 -7.36 -12.42 -17.55
N ASN A 145 -7.11 -11.10 -17.45
CA ASN A 145 -8.14 -10.10 -17.68
C ASN A 145 -8.60 -10.15 -19.15
N LYS A 146 -9.92 -10.19 -19.36
CA LYS A 146 -10.50 -10.28 -20.72
C LYS A 146 -10.17 -9.08 -21.60
N LYS A 147 -10.07 -7.89 -21.00
CA LYS A 147 -9.98 -6.63 -21.75
C LYS A 147 -8.53 -6.20 -22.01
N HIS A 148 -7.64 -6.42 -21.05
CA HIS A 148 -6.26 -5.90 -21.08
C HIS A 148 -5.19 -6.98 -21.12
N LEU A 149 -5.58 -8.25 -21.17
CA LEU A 149 -4.69 -9.42 -21.11
C LEU A 149 -3.73 -9.47 -19.90
N SER A 150 -3.92 -8.57 -18.92
CA SER A 150 -3.11 -8.50 -17.71
C SER A 150 -3.27 -9.74 -16.85
N VAL A 151 -2.22 -10.10 -16.12
CA VAL A 151 -2.32 -11.05 -15.00
C VAL A 151 -3.13 -10.40 -13.88
N VAL A 152 -4.10 -11.10 -13.34
CA VAL A 152 -4.86 -10.73 -12.16
C VAL A 152 -4.57 -11.73 -11.05
N PHE A 153 -4.14 -11.24 -9.89
CA PHE A 153 -3.92 -12.00 -8.66
C PHE A 153 -5.06 -11.72 -7.71
N VAL A 154 -5.81 -12.74 -7.32
CA VAL A 154 -7.03 -12.63 -6.51
C VAL A 154 -6.73 -12.90 -5.05
N GLY A 155 -7.15 -12.00 -4.20
CA GLY A 155 -7.21 -12.21 -2.76
C GLY A 155 -8.64 -12.50 -2.31
N ILE A 156 -8.79 -13.45 -1.41
CA ILE A 156 -10.07 -14.03 -0.98
C ILE A 156 -10.32 -13.64 0.48
N ASP A 157 -11.55 -13.25 0.81
CA ASP A 157 -11.98 -12.96 2.18
C ASP A 157 -12.24 -14.24 3.00
N ASP A 158 -12.59 -14.04 4.25
CA ASP A 158 -12.86 -15.13 5.22
C ASP A 158 -14.05 -16.00 4.86
N ASN A 159 -14.89 -15.56 3.92
CA ASN A 159 -16.06 -16.29 3.43
C ASN A 159 -15.78 -16.97 2.08
N GLY A 160 -14.53 -16.98 1.62
CA GLY A 160 -14.14 -17.56 0.33
C GLY A 160 -14.51 -16.69 -0.88
N LYS A 161 -14.85 -15.41 -0.67
CA LYS A 161 -15.22 -14.48 -1.76
C LYS A 161 -14.05 -13.61 -2.16
N PRO A 162 -13.90 -13.29 -3.46
CA PRO A 162 -12.92 -12.31 -3.90
C PRO A 162 -13.14 -10.94 -3.24
N ALA A 163 -12.11 -10.42 -2.57
CA ALA A 163 -12.12 -9.13 -1.88
C ALA A 163 -10.98 -8.20 -2.32
N HIS A 164 -9.97 -8.74 -2.98
CA HIS A 164 -8.84 -8.00 -3.53
C HIS A 164 -8.46 -8.55 -4.91
N ALA A 165 -8.02 -7.67 -5.80
CA ALA A 165 -7.40 -8.08 -7.05
C ALA A 165 -6.27 -7.11 -7.40
N ALA A 166 -5.05 -7.62 -7.43
CA ALA A 166 -3.91 -6.91 -8.00
C ALA A 166 -3.72 -7.30 -9.47
N TYR A 167 -3.17 -6.40 -10.27
CA TYR A 167 -2.87 -6.70 -11.67
C TYR A 167 -1.46 -6.31 -12.08
N ARG A 168 -0.95 -7.01 -13.08
CA ARG A 168 0.29 -6.71 -13.77
C ARG A 168 0.08 -6.75 -15.27
N SER A 169 0.44 -5.68 -15.96
CA SER A 169 0.49 -5.63 -17.42
C SER A 169 1.46 -6.68 -17.97
N THR A 170 1.09 -7.31 -19.09
CA THR A 170 1.88 -8.36 -19.74
C THR A 170 2.39 -7.92 -21.12
N GLY A 171 2.10 -6.68 -21.55
CA GLY A 171 2.56 -6.14 -22.83
C GLY A 171 3.99 -5.60 -22.76
N ASP A 172 4.64 -5.57 -23.93
CA ASP A 172 5.97 -5.02 -24.09
C ASP A 172 5.97 -3.50 -23.85
N GLY A 173 6.80 -3.04 -22.95
CA GLY A 173 7.09 -1.60 -22.74
C GLY A 173 6.34 -0.89 -21.62
N SER A 174 5.27 -1.43 -21.02
CA SER A 174 4.64 -0.80 -19.88
C SER A 174 4.56 -1.72 -18.65
N ALA A 175 5.36 -1.39 -17.64
CA ALA A 175 5.35 -2.12 -16.36
C ALA A 175 4.19 -1.68 -15.44
N VAL A 176 2.98 -1.48 -16.00
CA VAL A 176 1.81 -1.03 -15.22
C VAL A 176 1.39 -2.11 -14.25
N LYS A 177 1.30 -1.73 -12.98
CA LYS A 177 0.81 -2.57 -11.90
C LYS A 177 -0.11 -1.76 -10.99
N GLY A 178 -1.01 -2.40 -10.30
CA GLY A 178 -1.90 -1.75 -9.34
C GLY A 178 -2.95 -2.70 -8.79
N ASP A 179 -3.86 -2.12 -8.03
CA ASP A 179 -5.02 -2.81 -7.50
C ASP A 179 -6.28 -2.35 -8.22
N TYR A 180 -7.24 -3.24 -8.41
CA TYR A 180 -8.55 -2.86 -8.91
C TYR A 180 -9.32 -2.03 -7.87
N THR A 181 -10.10 -1.10 -8.37
CA THR A 181 -10.86 -0.16 -7.53
C THR A 181 -11.76 -0.90 -6.53
N GLY A 182 -11.74 -0.49 -5.27
CA GLY A 182 -12.51 -1.12 -4.19
C GLY A 182 -11.84 -2.36 -3.59
N SER A 183 -10.66 -2.76 -4.05
CA SER A 183 -9.88 -3.85 -3.45
C SER A 183 -9.55 -3.58 -1.99
N ASN A 184 -9.79 -4.55 -1.11
CA ASN A 184 -9.36 -4.51 0.28
C ASN A 184 -8.00 -5.20 0.44
N LYS A 185 -6.96 -4.43 0.76
CA LYS A 185 -5.59 -4.94 0.92
C LYS A 185 -5.39 -5.88 2.11
N GLU A 186 -6.31 -5.95 3.05
CA GLU A 186 -6.29 -6.97 4.11
C GLU A 186 -6.31 -8.38 3.53
N TYR A 187 -6.93 -8.52 2.37
CA TYR A 187 -7.08 -9.77 1.64
C TYR A 187 -6.17 -9.83 0.39
N ALA A 188 -5.00 -9.19 0.42
CA ALA A 188 -4.05 -9.30 -0.68
C ALA A 188 -3.70 -10.77 -0.99
N PHE A 189 -3.24 -11.02 -2.23
CA PHE A 189 -2.93 -12.38 -2.72
C PHE A 189 -2.06 -13.16 -1.74
N ARG A 190 -2.46 -14.38 -1.41
CA ARG A 190 -1.82 -15.19 -0.38
C ARG A 190 -2.11 -16.68 -0.56
N ILE A 191 -1.26 -17.51 0.03
CA ILE A 191 -1.41 -18.96 0.15
C ILE A 191 -1.31 -19.28 1.63
N GLU A 192 -2.44 -19.40 2.29
CA GLU A 192 -2.52 -19.72 3.71
C GLU A 192 -2.39 -21.22 3.93
N ARG A 193 -1.79 -21.59 5.05
CA ARG A 193 -1.70 -22.97 5.53
C ARG A 193 -2.27 -23.04 6.93
N ASP A 194 -3.06 -24.07 7.16
CA ASP A 194 -3.67 -24.32 8.46
C ASP A 194 -2.58 -24.50 9.53
N LYS A 195 -2.74 -23.82 10.68
CA LYS A 195 -1.82 -23.89 11.83
C LYS A 195 -0.35 -23.59 11.50
N ALA A 196 -0.11 -22.72 10.54
CA ALA A 196 1.24 -22.33 10.19
C ALA A 196 1.87 -21.45 11.26
N GLU A 197 2.90 -21.95 11.96
CA GLU A 197 3.69 -21.18 12.92
C GLU A 197 4.61 -20.13 12.26
N THR A 198 4.81 -20.26 10.95
CA THR A 198 5.66 -19.34 10.17
C THR A 198 4.89 -18.71 9.01
N VAL A 199 4.95 -17.39 8.92
CA VAL A 199 4.46 -16.63 7.76
C VAL A 199 5.60 -15.92 7.04
N ARG A 200 5.60 -16.03 5.71
CA ARG A 200 6.50 -15.31 4.80
C ARG A 200 5.75 -14.19 4.11
N VAL A 201 6.31 -13.00 4.18
CA VAL A 201 5.67 -11.76 3.72
C VAL A 201 6.45 -11.19 2.55
N PHE A 202 5.80 -11.01 1.40
CA PHE A 202 6.37 -10.51 0.15
C PHE A 202 5.75 -9.17 -0.25
N GLU A 203 6.46 -8.37 -1.03
CA GLU A 203 5.88 -7.12 -1.55
C GLU A 203 4.81 -7.37 -2.61
N SER A 204 5.00 -8.38 -3.45
CA SER A 204 4.10 -8.68 -4.55
C SER A 204 3.79 -10.18 -4.67
N ALA A 205 2.71 -10.50 -5.39
CA ALA A 205 2.37 -11.86 -5.73
C ALA A 205 3.44 -12.52 -6.63
N ILE A 206 4.11 -11.77 -7.50
CA ILE A 206 5.17 -12.29 -8.37
C ILE A 206 6.37 -12.74 -7.54
N ASP A 207 6.77 -11.99 -6.50
CA ASP A 207 7.86 -12.37 -5.62
C ASP A 207 7.52 -13.62 -4.81
N LEU A 208 6.28 -13.71 -4.32
CA LEU A 208 5.75 -14.90 -3.66
C LEU A 208 5.86 -16.15 -4.57
N LEU A 209 5.38 -16.06 -5.80
CA LEU A 209 5.46 -17.18 -6.77
C LEU A 209 6.89 -17.51 -7.17
N SER A 210 7.75 -16.50 -7.25
CA SER A 210 9.18 -16.69 -7.50
C SER A 210 9.86 -17.43 -6.36
N TYR A 211 9.52 -17.09 -5.11
CA TYR A 211 10.01 -17.83 -3.94
C TYR A 211 9.53 -19.28 -3.93
N MET A 212 8.26 -19.55 -4.23
CA MET A 212 7.76 -20.94 -4.35
C MET A 212 8.55 -21.73 -5.40
N THR A 213 8.87 -21.09 -6.53
CA THR A 213 9.69 -21.72 -7.58
C THR A 213 11.12 -21.98 -7.11
N LEU A 214 11.72 -21.02 -6.40
CA LEU A 214 13.05 -21.19 -5.80
C LEU A 214 13.05 -22.33 -4.78
N CYS A 215 12.02 -22.49 -3.96
CA CYS A 215 11.87 -23.63 -3.05
C CYS A 215 11.91 -24.97 -3.79
N LYS A 216 11.21 -25.08 -4.94
CA LYS A 216 11.29 -26.29 -5.79
C LYS A 216 12.72 -26.54 -6.31
N ILE A 217 13.41 -25.50 -6.79
CA ILE A 217 14.79 -25.60 -7.28
C ILE A 217 15.74 -26.06 -6.16
N TRP A 218 15.58 -25.50 -4.96
CA TRP A 218 16.40 -25.83 -3.80
C TRP A 218 15.98 -27.11 -3.07
N ARG A 219 14.91 -27.78 -3.53
CA ARG A 219 14.31 -28.95 -2.85
C ARG A 219 13.95 -28.65 -1.39
N LYS A 220 13.54 -27.40 -1.14
CA LYS A 220 13.10 -26.94 0.18
C LYS A 220 11.58 -27.10 0.27
N ASP A 221 11.13 -27.77 1.32
CA ASP A 221 9.71 -27.82 1.65
C ASP A 221 9.26 -26.48 2.23
N CYS A 222 8.25 -25.87 1.66
CA CYS A 222 7.56 -24.68 2.14
C CYS A 222 6.04 -24.91 2.29
N SER A 223 5.62 -26.17 2.31
CA SER A 223 4.18 -26.55 2.37
C SER A 223 3.55 -26.28 3.74
N THR A 224 4.34 -26.14 4.79
CA THR A 224 3.90 -25.88 6.16
C THR A 224 3.89 -24.40 6.52
N GLU A 225 4.39 -23.53 5.65
CA GLU A 225 4.49 -22.09 5.87
C GLU A 225 3.41 -21.33 5.09
N SER A 226 2.79 -20.33 5.68
CA SER A 226 1.91 -19.41 4.97
C SER A 226 2.72 -18.36 4.20
N LEU A 227 2.26 -18.04 2.99
CA LEU A 227 2.88 -17.07 2.10
C LEU A 227 1.88 -15.96 1.80
N ILE A 228 2.20 -14.71 2.13
CA ILE A 228 1.30 -13.58 1.88
C ILE A 228 2.01 -12.47 1.12
N SER A 229 1.31 -11.80 0.20
CA SER A 229 1.76 -10.55 -0.39
C SER A 229 1.12 -9.35 0.31
N THR A 230 1.78 -8.20 0.28
CA THR A 230 1.25 -6.96 0.86
C THR A 230 0.58 -6.06 -0.17
N ALA A 231 0.60 -6.44 -1.45
CA ALA A 231 0.20 -5.60 -2.58
C ALA A 231 0.89 -4.22 -2.56
N GLY A 232 2.21 -4.23 -2.30
CA GLY A 232 3.07 -3.07 -2.15
C GLY A 232 3.26 -2.65 -0.69
N ILE A 233 4.41 -2.06 -0.41
CA ILE A 233 4.78 -1.54 0.91
C ILE A 233 4.99 -0.03 0.84
N SER A 234 4.83 0.62 2.00
CA SER A 234 5.31 1.99 2.22
C SER A 234 5.84 2.12 3.63
N ALA A 235 7.08 2.60 3.75
CA ALA A 235 7.63 2.94 5.06
C ALA A 235 6.85 4.11 5.68
N SER A 236 6.55 4.02 6.97
CA SER A 236 5.93 5.13 7.69
C SER A 236 6.84 6.37 7.65
N ARG A 237 6.22 7.53 7.44
CA ARG A 237 6.89 8.85 7.51
C ARG A 237 6.73 9.51 8.88
N THR A 238 5.93 8.92 9.74
CA THR A 238 5.64 9.38 11.11
C THR A 238 6.22 8.39 12.11
N ASP A 239 6.27 8.78 13.37
CA ASP A 239 6.73 7.91 14.48
C ASP A 239 5.79 6.72 14.71
N GLU A 240 4.55 6.79 14.21
CA GLU A 240 3.59 5.69 14.24
C GLU A 240 3.87 4.70 13.12
N ILE A 241 4.46 3.55 13.46
CA ILE A 241 4.70 2.45 12.52
C ILE A 241 3.39 1.72 12.23
N LYS A 242 2.96 1.75 10.95
CA LYS A 242 1.79 1.00 10.48
C LYS A 242 2.24 -0.28 9.81
N LEU A 243 1.67 -1.40 10.25
CA LEU A 243 1.87 -2.68 9.57
C LEU A 243 1.12 -2.70 8.23
N PRO A 244 1.62 -3.45 7.22
CA PRO A 244 0.83 -3.76 6.03
C PRO A 244 -0.51 -4.41 6.43
N LEU A 245 -1.61 -3.98 5.82
CA LEU A 245 -2.95 -4.45 6.18
C LEU A 245 -3.09 -5.97 6.08
N ALA A 246 -2.50 -6.57 5.03
CA ALA A 246 -2.51 -8.02 4.86
C ALA A 246 -1.80 -8.74 6.01
N LEU A 247 -0.67 -8.21 6.50
CA LEU A 247 0.04 -8.80 7.63
C LEU A 247 -0.75 -8.63 8.94
N SER A 248 -1.31 -7.44 9.21
CA SER A 248 -2.14 -7.21 10.40
C SER A 248 -3.31 -8.17 10.44
N ARG A 249 -4.04 -8.29 9.32
CA ARG A 249 -5.19 -9.20 9.23
C ARG A 249 -4.80 -10.66 9.38
N TYR A 250 -3.68 -11.07 8.78
CA TYR A 250 -3.18 -12.44 8.91
C TYR A 250 -2.88 -12.78 10.38
N LEU A 251 -2.15 -11.91 11.10
CA LEU A 251 -1.79 -12.14 12.50
C LEU A 251 -3.00 -12.16 13.45
N GLU A 252 -4.03 -11.38 13.17
CA GLU A 252 -5.30 -11.42 13.92
C GLU A 252 -5.99 -12.78 13.80
N LYS A 253 -5.89 -13.45 12.66
CA LYS A 253 -6.54 -14.72 12.37
C LYS A 253 -5.72 -15.95 12.76
N HIS A 254 -4.42 -15.81 12.83
CA HIS A 254 -3.47 -16.89 13.05
C HIS A 254 -2.67 -16.67 14.35
N PRO A 255 -3.32 -16.83 15.52
CA PRO A 255 -2.67 -16.65 16.81
C PRO A 255 -1.55 -17.67 17.07
N GLU A 256 -1.53 -18.78 16.32
CA GLU A 256 -0.47 -19.80 16.33
C GLU A 256 0.84 -19.33 15.68
N THR A 257 0.84 -18.19 14.98
CA THR A 257 2.04 -17.68 14.32
C THR A 257 3.10 -17.24 15.34
N GLU A 258 4.30 -17.78 15.23
CA GLU A 258 5.45 -17.43 16.07
C GLU A 258 6.54 -16.67 15.30
N THR A 259 6.69 -17.00 14.02
CA THR A 259 7.81 -16.50 13.19
C THR A 259 7.29 -15.76 11.96
N ILE A 260 7.81 -14.55 11.76
CA ILE A 260 7.53 -13.70 10.59
C ILE A 260 8.82 -13.51 9.80
N LEU A 261 8.83 -13.92 8.54
CA LEU A 261 9.95 -13.79 7.63
C LEU A 261 9.61 -12.77 6.53
N LEU A 262 10.28 -11.62 6.57
CA LEU A 262 10.04 -10.50 5.65
C LEU A 262 10.94 -10.65 4.42
N HIS A 263 10.33 -10.88 3.26
CA HIS A 263 10.96 -11.07 1.96
C HIS A 263 10.71 -9.85 1.06
N PHE A 264 11.16 -8.68 1.51
CA PHE A 264 10.98 -7.43 0.78
C PHE A 264 12.11 -7.17 -0.22
N ASP A 265 11.89 -6.20 -1.10
CA ASP A 265 12.89 -5.78 -2.07
C ASP A 265 14.17 -5.30 -1.39
N ASN A 266 15.31 -5.62 -1.97
CA ASN A 266 16.62 -5.20 -1.48
C ASN A 266 16.93 -3.75 -1.90
N ASP A 267 16.00 -2.84 -1.62
CA ASP A 267 16.17 -1.40 -1.81
C ASP A 267 15.97 -0.63 -0.50
N ALA A 268 16.16 0.70 -0.55
CA ALA A 268 16.06 1.52 0.66
C ALA A 268 14.67 1.50 1.29
N ALA A 269 13.60 1.41 0.49
CA ALA A 269 12.23 1.39 0.98
C ALA A 269 11.90 0.04 1.63
N GLY A 270 12.27 -1.07 0.98
CA GLY A 270 12.08 -2.43 1.49
C GLY A 270 12.83 -2.65 2.81
N ARG A 271 14.11 -2.27 2.86
CA ARG A 271 14.91 -2.35 4.10
C ARG A 271 14.33 -1.53 5.23
N LYS A 272 13.94 -0.27 4.98
CA LYS A 272 13.34 0.60 6.00
C LYS A 272 12.01 0.03 6.51
N CYS A 273 11.16 -0.45 5.63
CA CYS A 273 9.89 -1.06 6.02
C CYS A 273 10.10 -2.33 6.85
N ALA A 274 11.04 -3.19 6.45
CA ALA A 274 11.38 -4.40 7.20
C ALA A 274 11.86 -4.08 8.63
N GLU A 275 12.75 -3.10 8.81
CA GLU A 275 13.22 -2.68 10.14
C GLU A 275 12.10 -2.07 10.99
N GLN A 276 11.19 -1.31 10.40
CA GLN A 276 10.03 -0.77 11.13
C GLN A 276 9.11 -1.89 11.61
N ILE A 277 8.78 -2.87 10.76
CA ILE A 277 7.94 -4.01 11.14
C ILE A 277 8.62 -4.84 12.23
N LYS A 278 9.90 -5.15 12.05
CA LYS A 278 10.72 -5.87 13.04
C LYS A 278 10.72 -5.18 14.40
N TYR A 279 10.93 -3.85 14.40
CA TYR A 279 10.90 -3.07 15.63
C TYR A 279 9.52 -3.14 16.32
N LYS A 280 8.43 -3.03 15.55
CA LYS A 280 7.07 -3.02 16.08
C LYS A 280 6.66 -4.37 16.67
N LEU A 281 7.06 -5.47 16.04
CA LEU A 281 6.61 -6.83 16.39
C LEU A 281 7.61 -7.64 17.22
N ARG A 282 8.77 -7.07 17.60
CA ARG A 282 9.89 -7.79 18.25
C ARG A 282 9.56 -8.43 19.59
N ASN A 283 8.55 -7.93 20.31
CA ASN A 283 8.18 -8.43 21.62
C ASN A 283 7.21 -9.62 21.55
N ASP A 284 6.47 -9.71 20.45
CA ASP A 284 5.38 -10.68 20.28
C ASP A 284 5.75 -11.82 19.33
N PHE A 285 6.69 -11.55 18.38
CA PHE A 285 7.05 -12.50 17.32
C PHE A 285 8.55 -12.56 17.09
N ARG A 286 9.01 -13.70 16.57
CA ARG A 286 10.36 -13.84 16.00
C ARG A 286 10.39 -13.28 14.58
N VAL A 287 10.80 -12.05 14.40
CA VAL A 287 10.82 -11.37 13.09
C VAL A 287 12.21 -11.35 12.49
N LYS A 288 12.35 -11.85 11.24
CA LYS A 288 13.59 -11.82 10.46
C LYS A 288 13.35 -11.20 9.10
N SER A 289 14.29 -10.37 8.65
CA SER A 289 14.35 -9.90 7.26
C SER A 289 15.26 -10.82 6.46
N ILE A 290 14.76 -11.32 5.34
CA ILE A 290 15.49 -12.25 4.44
C ILE A 290 15.45 -11.64 3.05
N MET A 291 16.54 -10.96 2.69
CA MET A 291 16.69 -10.35 1.37
C MET A 291 17.08 -11.40 0.31
N PRO A 292 16.75 -11.18 -0.97
CA PRO A 292 17.29 -12.02 -2.04
C PRO A 292 18.80 -11.96 -2.05
N LYS A 293 19.45 -13.11 -2.25
CA LYS A 293 20.93 -13.20 -2.27
C LYS A 293 21.55 -12.51 -3.49
N GLN A 294 20.80 -12.41 -4.58
CA GLN A 294 21.17 -11.73 -5.82
C GLN A 294 19.96 -10.98 -6.37
N GLY A 295 20.21 -9.90 -7.07
CA GLY A 295 19.15 -9.05 -7.61
C GLY A 295 18.45 -8.16 -6.58
N LYS A 296 17.48 -7.42 -7.07
CA LYS A 296 16.70 -6.47 -6.27
C LYS A 296 15.54 -7.15 -5.52
N ASP A 297 14.84 -8.05 -6.20
CA ASP A 297 13.65 -8.74 -5.72
C ASP A 297 13.74 -10.26 -5.93
N TYR A 298 12.77 -11.01 -5.43
CA TYR A 298 12.76 -12.46 -5.56
C TYR A 298 12.52 -12.94 -6.99
N ASN A 299 11.89 -12.14 -7.84
CA ASN A 299 11.74 -12.49 -9.24
C ASN A 299 13.04 -12.34 -10.02
N GLU A 300 13.78 -11.27 -9.79
CA GLU A 300 15.11 -11.10 -10.39
C GLU A 300 16.06 -12.20 -9.89
N TYR A 301 16.05 -12.53 -8.60
CA TYR A 301 16.84 -13.64 -8.05
C TYR A 301 16.51 -14.98 -8.73
N LEU A 302 15.24 -15.27 -8.97
CA LEU A 302 14.83 -16.48 -9.69
C LEU A 302 15.37 -16.49 -11.12
N GLN A 303 15.27 -15.37 -11.84
CA GLN A 303 15.76 -15.27 -13.22
C GLN A 303 17.28 -15.50 -13.30
N ILE A 304 18.05 -14.88 -12.40
CA ILE A 304 19.50 -15.10 -12.29
C ILE A 304 19.83 -16.57 -11.99
N THR A 305 19.13 -17.17 -11.03
CA THR A 305 19.32 -18.60 -10.67
C THR A 305 19.07 -19.52 -11.86
N ARG A 306 18.03 -19.27 -12.67
CA ARG A 306 17.74 -20.06 -13.87
C ARG A 306 18.76 -19.83 -14.98
N GLN A 307 19.25 -18.62 -15.14
CA GLN A 307 20.29 -18.32 -16.13
C GLN A 307 21.59 -19.07 -15.78
N GLN A 308 22.05 -19.00 -14.54
CA GLN A 308 23.24 -19.70 -14.07
C GLN A 308 23.13 -21.22 -14.26
N ALA A 309 21.95 -21.79 -13.98
CA ALA A 309 21.72 -23.21 -14.19
C ALA A 309 21.82 -23.63 -15.67
N ARG A 310 21.35 -22.78 -16.60
CA ARG A 310 21.48 -23.01 -18.06
C ARG A 310 22.94 -22.92 -18.54
N GLU A 311 23.66 -21.93 -18.05
CA GLU A 311 25.10 -21.75 -18.39
C GLU A 311 25.93 -22.95 -17.95
N ASN A 312 25.75 -23.39 -16.70
CA ASN A 312 26.43 -24.61 -16.18
C ASN A 312 26.09 -25.89 -16.96
N MET A 313 24.84 -26.04 -17.44
CA MET A 313 24.48 -27.17 -18.28
C MET A 313 25.18 -27.12 -19.65
N LEU A 314 25.30 -25.93 -20.24
CA LEU A 314 25.98 -25.78 -21.52
C LEU A 314 27.49 -26.02 -21.42
N GLU A 315 28.11 -25.61 -20.31
CA GLU A 315 29.53 -25.89 -20.05
C GLU A 315 29.82 -27.36 -19.83
N ASN A 316 28.95 -28.07 -19.10
CA ASN A 316 29.10 -29.50 -18.85
C ASN A 316 28.75 -30.41 -20.07
N SER A 317 28.19 -29.82 -21.13
CA SER A 317 27.84 -30.50 -22.37
C SER A 317 28.90 -30.35 -23.47
N ARG A 318 29.96 -29.56 -23.19
CA ARG A 318 31.15 -29.41 -24.04
C ARG A 318 32.32 -30.25 -23.56
#